data_a0f66249bdb78ae62b7da5e452ac060c
#
_entry.id   a0f66249bdb78ae62b7da5e452ac060c
#
_cell.length_a   1.000
_cell.length_b   1.000
_cell.length_c   1.000
_cell.angle_alpha   90.00
_cell.angle_beta   90.00
_cell.angle_gamma   90.00
#
_symmetry.space_group_name_H-M   'P 1'
#
loop_
_entity.id
_entity.type
_entity.pdbx_description
1 polymer ?
#
loop_
_entity_poly.entity_id
_entity_poly.type
_entity_poly.pdbx_seq_one_letter_code
_entity_poly.pdbx_strand_id
1 'polypeptide(L)'
;MDELGKICPPFDIIISCIGSKTGKIKDAWRVEFEANKNLLQLGLSNSIEQFILLSAICVQRPKLEFQFAKLAFEKVLINSKINHTIIRPTAFFKSLAGQVENVRNGKKFIYFDNGEHTSCKPISENDLAKFICQSIAVKAYFNQVLPIGGKGPAITPLQMGTMIFDILGKKPTFRSIPSKLFTVADKFLSPLAIVSNRVKNTQQFLRIASYYARESMLFYNYKT
;
A
#
# COMPACT_ATOMS: atom_id res chain seq x y z
N MET A 1 8.67 19.98 16.42
CA MET A 1 9.84 19.15 16.07
C MET A 1 10.86 19.05 17.20
N ASP A 2 10.98 20.05 18.03
CA ASP A 2 11.97 20.05 19.13
C ASP A 2 11.74 19.04 20.26
N GLU A 3 10.53 18.52 20.43
CA GLU A 3 10.23 17.53 21.47
C GLU A 3 10.74 16.13 21.13
N LEU A 4 10.61 15.68 19.88
CA LEU A 4 11.11 14.36 19.46
C LEU A 4 12.64 14.27 19.52
N GLY A 5 13.35 15.33 19.14
CA GLY A 5 14.80 15.40 19.23
C GLY A 5 15.35 15.38 20.67
N LYS A 6 14.52 15.79 21.66
CA LYS A 6 14.87 15.77 23.09
C LYS A 6 14.61 14.41 23.76
N ILE A 7 13.76 13.58 23.17
CA ILE A 7 13.29 12.31 23.75
C ILE A 7 14.02 11.11 23.14
N CYS A 8 14.48 11.21 21.89
CA CYS A 8 15.18 10.12 21.23
C CYS A 8 16.68 10.13 21.54
N PRO A 9 17.27 9.00 21.96
CA PRO A 9 18.72 8.85 21.98
C PRO A 9 19.29 9.02 20.55
N PRO A 10 20.61 9.24 20.40
CA PRO A 10 21.25 9.25 19.07
C PRO A 10 20.92 7.99 18.29
N PHE A 11 20.64 8.14 17.00
CA PHE A 11 20.32 7.04 16.09
C PHE A 11 20.92 7.30 14.72
N ASP A 12 21.28 6.23 14.01
CA ASP A 12 21.97 6.30 12.73
C ASP A 12 21.02 6.01 11.55
N ILE A 13 19.90 5.35 11.81
CA ILE A 13 18.98 4.87 10.77
C ILE A 13 17.55 5.19 11.14
N ILE A 14 16.78 5.68 10.16
CA ILE A 14 15.33 5.80 10.26
C ILE A 14 14.68 4.74 9.36
N ILE A 15 13.76 3.97 9.93
CA ILE A 15 12.87 3.08 9.19
C ILE A 15 11.44 3.61 9.31
N SER A 16 10.91 4.16 8.23
CA SER A 16 9.55 4.68 8.21
C SER A 16 8.59 3.68 7.58
N CYS A 17 7.68 3.15 8.41
CA CYS A 17 6.55 2.32 8.00
C CYS A 17 5.21 3.04 8.22
N ILE A 18 5.22 4.37 8.20
CA ILE A 18 4.03 5.19 8.44
C ILE A 18 3.12 5.13 7.22
N GLY A 19 1.81 4.92 7.47
CA GLY A 19 0.80 4.90 6.43
C GLY A 19 -0.56 5.40 6.90
N SER A 20 -1.27 6.12 6.04
CA SER A 20 -2.61 6.60 6.32
C SER A 20 -3.62 5.46 6.32
N LYS A 21 -4.59 5.51 7.25
CA LYS A 21 -5.61 4.45 7.42
C LYS A 21 -6.98 4.83 6.89
N THR A 22 -7.26 6.11 6.75
CA THR A 22 -8.64 6.59 6.54
C THR A 22 -9.02 6.73 5.07
N GLY A 23 -8.05 6.73 4.16
CA GLY A 23 -8.24 7.02 2.74
C GLY A 23 -8.64 8.48 2.44
N LYS A 24 -8.78 9.35 3.48
CA LYS A 24 -9.11 10.77 3.30
C LYS A 24 -7.92 11.52 2.73
N ILE A 25 -8.17 12.46 1.82
CA ILE A 25 -7.13 13.25 1.15
C ILE A 25 -6.23 13.97 2.15
N LYS A 26 -6.82 14.68 3.12
CA LYS A 26 -6.06 15.43 4.14
C LYS A 26 -5.19 14.51 5.00
N ASP A 27 -5.69 13.33 5.35
CA ASP A 27 -4.95 12.34 6.12
C ASP A 27 -3.79 11.73 5.32
N ALA A 28 -4.03 11.45 4.04
CA ALA A 28 -3.01 10.95 3.13
C ALA A 28 -1.81 11.93 3.06
N TRP A 29 -2.02 13.20 2.76
CA TRP A 29 -0.95 14.18 2.67
C TRP A 29 -0.25 14.42 4.01
N ARG A 30 -1.02 14.50 5.12
CA ARG A 30 -0.46 14.69 6.46
C ARG A 30 0.43 13.51 6.89
N VAL A 31 0.01 12.27 6.60
CA VAL A 31 0.69 11.07 7.08
C VAL A 31 1.76 10.59 6.10
N GLU A 32 1.42 10.46 4.79
CA GLU A 32 2.34 9.89 3.81
C GLU A 32 3.43 10.89 3.40
N PHE A 33 3.14 12.21 3.42
CA PHE A 33 4.08 13.23 3.00
C PHE A 33 4.66 14.03 4.18
N GLU A 34 3.81 14.77 4.94
CA GLU A 34 4.31 15.72 5.96
C GLU A 34 5.00 15.01 7.12
N ALA A 35 4.40 13.93 7.66
CA ALA A 35 5.01 13.19 8.76
C ALA A 35 6.36 12.58 8.36
N ASN A 36 6.45 12.00 7.16
CA ASN A 36 7.71 11.47 6.64
C ASN A 36 8.75 12.55 6.36
N LYS A 37 8.31 13.73 5.86
CA LYS A 37 9.19 14.90 5.68
C LYS A 37 9.76 15.39 7.01
N ASN A 38 8.95 15.40 8.06
CA ASN A 38 9.40 15.77 9.41
C ASN A 38 10.42 14.74 9.96
N LEU A 39 10.19 13.43 9.72
CA LEU A 39 11.17 12.41 10.09
C LEU A 39 12.48 12.56 9.32
N LEU A 40 12.42 12.91 8.03
CA LEU A 40 13.63 13.16 7.24
C LEU A 40 14.39 14.37 7.77
N GLN A 41 13.70 15.45 8.10
CA GLN A 41 14.34 16.63 8.70
C GLN A 41 15.00 16.31 10.06
N LEU A 42 14.34 15.51 10.89
CA LEU A 42 14.92 15.02 12.14
C LEU A 42 16.18 14.19 11.87
N GLY A 43 16.14 13.31 10.86
CA GLY A 43 17.28 12.51 10.44
C GLY A 43 18.46 13.37 9.98
N LEU A 44 18.19 14.37 9.14
CA LEU A 44 19.20 15.32 8.68
C LEU A 44 19.87 16.08 9.83
N SER A 45 19.08 16.51 10.81
CA SER A 45 19.60 17.20 12.00
C SER A 45 20.44 16.30 12.91
N ASN A 46 20.26 14.99 12.84
CA ASN A 46 21.01 13.97 13.59
C ASN A 46 22.10 13.30 12.75
N SER A 47 22.33 13.75 11.51
CA SER A 47 23.35 13.18 10.61
C SER A 47 23.21 11.69 10.40
N ILE A 48 21.98 11.19 10.21
CA ILE A 48 21.72 9.75 10.00
C ILE A 48 22.45 9.23 8.76
N GLU A 49 22.83 7.96 8.82
CA GLU A 49 23.51 7.27 7.72
C GLU A 49 22.54 6.78 6.63
N GLN A 50 21.29 6.41 7.03
CA GLN A 50 20.33 5.83 6.10
C GLN A 50 18.87 6.13 6.48
N PHE A 51 18.03 6.31 5.46
CA PHE A 51 16.58 6.36 5.58
C PHE A 51 15.93 5.22 4.76
N ILE A 52 15.23 4.31 5.42
CA ILE A 52 14.48 3.22 4.78
C ILE A 52 12.99 3.59 4.78
N LEU A 53 12.40 3.66 3.60
CA LEU A 53 10.97 4.00 3.41
C LEU A 53 10.17 2.80 2.96
N LEU A 54 9.14 2.44 3.71
CA LEU A 54 8.11 1.51 3.26
C LEU A 54 7.04 2.28 2.45
N SER A 55 7.19 2.24 1.14
CA SER A 55 6.22 2.78 0.18
C SER A 55 5.18 1.72 -0.22
N ALA A 56 4.75 1.68 -1.47
CA ALA A 56 3.82 0.70 -1.99
C ALA A 56 3.98 0.49 -3.50
N ILE A 57 3.74 -0.72 -4.00
CA ILE A 57 3.83 -1.00 -5.44
C ILE A 57 2.84 -0.21 -6.27
N CYS A 58 1.67 0.11 -5.72
CA CYS A 58 0.60 0.83 -6.40
C CYS A 58 0.97 2.27 -6.82
N VAL A 59 2.06 2.84 -6.31
CA VAL A 59 2.52 4.17 -6.73
C VAL A 59 3.07 4.20 -8.15
N GLN A 60 3.31 3.05 -8.78
CA GLN A 60 3.71 2.97 -10.20
C GLN A 60 2.63 3.47 -11.17
N ARG A 61 1.36 3.34 -10.77
CA ARG A 61 0.18 3.82 -11.53
C ARG A 61 -0.73 4.64 -10.61
N PRO A 62 -0.29 5.84 -10.21
CA PRO A 62 -1.00 6.63 -9.22
C PRO A 62 -2.31 7.16 -9.80
N LYS A 63 -3.41 6.97 -9.05
CA LYS A 63 -4.75 7.50 -9.34
C LYS A 63 -5.43 8.04 -8.08
N LEU A 64 -4.83 7.80 -6.91
CA LEU A 64 -5.37 8.11 -5.60
C LEU A 64 -4.43 9.06 -4.85
N GLU A 65 -4.98 9.93 -4.03
CA GLU A 65 -4.22 10.97 -3.33
C GLU A 65 -3.09 10.41 -2.46
N PHE A 66 -3.29 9.28 -1.77
CA PHE A 66 -2.23 8.70 -0.96
C PHE A 66 -1.04 8.21 -1.80
N GLN A 67 -1.28 7.80 -3.05
CA GLN A 67 -0.22 7.38 -3.98
C GLN A 67 0.61 8.59 -4.44
N PHE A 68 -0.07 9.71 -4.73
CA PHE A 68 0.63 10.96 -5.07
C PHE A 68 1.41 11.51 -3.87
N ALA A 69 0.85 11.45 -2.66
CA ALA A 69 1.54 11.88 -1.45
C ALA A 69 2.79 11.03 -1.17
N LYS A 70 2.72 9.70 -1.34
CA LYS A 70 3.89 8.81 -1.24
C LYS A 70 4.96 9.16 -2.28
N LEU A 71 4.57 9.32 -3.54
CA LEU A 71 5.51 9.68 -4.61
C LEU A 71 6.16 11.04 -4.38
N ALA A 72 5.40 12.01 -3.86
CA ALA A 72 5.94 13.32 -3.51
C ALA A 72 7.03 13.19 -2.44
N PHE A 73 6.81 12.36 -1.41
CA PHE A 73 7.83 12.12 -0.39
C PHE A 73 9.01 11.30 -0.93
N GLU A 74 8.79 10.25 -1.73
CA GLU A 74 9.90 9.52 -2.38
C GLU A 74 10.83 10.48 -3.13
N LYS A 75 10.26 11.45 -3.85
CA LYS A 75 11.04 12.47 -4.57
C LYS A 75 11.86 13.37 -3.65
N VAL A 76 11.27 13.79 -2.52
CA VAL A 76 11.99 14.55 -1.49
C VAL A 76 13.13 13.74 -0.90
N LEU A 77 12.90 12.48 -0.58
CA LEU A 77 13.90 11.57 -0.01
C LEU A 77 15.07 11.35 -0.98
N ILE A 78 14.79 11.05 -2.24
CA ILE A 78 15.82 10.88 -3.29
C ILE A 78 16.68 12.15 -3.43
N ASN A 79 16.07 13.32 -3.39
CA ASN A 79 16.77 14.60 -3.54
C ASN A 79 17.54 15.03 -2.28
N SER A 80 17.31 14.40 -1.14
CA SER A 80 17.96 14.74 0.14
C SER A 80 19.45 14.37 0.21
N LYS A 81 19.93 13.54 -0.73
CA LYS A 81 21.30 12.98 -0.78
C LYS A 81 21.68 12.06 0.40
N ILE A 82 20.76 11.76 1.31
CA ILE A 82 20.96 10.71 2.32
C ILE A 82 20.92 9.34 1.62
N ASN A 83 21.72 8.38 2.08
CA ASN A 83 21.54 7.00 1.65
C ASN A 83 20.12 6.56 1.98
N HIS A 84 19.41 6.08 0.99
CA HIS A 84 18.03 5.67 1.17
C HIS A 84 17.73 4.34 0.50
N THR A 85 16.74 3.64 1.04
CA THR A 85 16.14 2.47 0.39
C THR A 85 14.65 2.64 0.39
N ILE A 86 14.04 2.70 -0.80
CA ILE A 86 12.58 2.81 -0.95
C ILE A 86 12.05 1.43 -1.30
N ILE A 87 11.30 0.82 -0.39
CA ILE A 87 10.73 -0.50 -0.55
C ILE A 87 9.27 -0.36 -1.00
N ARG A 88 8.92 -0.94 -2.15
CA ARG A 88 7.57 -0.93 -2.71
C ARG A 88 6.97 -2.34 -2.65
N PRO A 89 6.37 -2.75 -1.54
CA PRO A 89 5.74 -4.05 -1.41
C PRO A 89 4.46 -4.15 -2.25
N THR A 90 4.17 -5.38 -2.66
CA THR A 90 2.88 -5.77 -3.23
C THR A 90 1.82 -5.87 -2.13
N ALA A 91 0.69 -6.55 -2.40
CA ALA A 91 -0.36 -6.76 -1.40
C ALA A 91 0.14 -7.56 -0.19
N PHE A 92 -0.38 -7.28 1.00
CA PHE A 92 -0.11 -8.05 2.21
C PHE A 92 -1.14 -9.18 2.37
N PHE A 93 -0.73 -10.34 2.89
CA PHE A 93 -1.68 -11.39 3.27
C PHE A 93 -2.73 -10.88 4.28
N LYS A 94 -2.36 -10.00 5.18
CA LYS A 94 -3.30 -9.38 6.13
C LYS A 94 -4.45 -8.63 5.46
N SER A 95 -4.24 -8.08 4.27
CA SER A 95 -5.29 -7.40 3.50
C SER A 95 -6.42 -8.36 3.09
N LEU A 96 -6.14 -9.67 3.11
CA LEU A 96 -7.08 -10.73 2.76
C LEU A 96 -7.80 -11.32 3.98
N ALA A 97 -7.38 -10.96 5.19
CA ALA A 97 -7.91 -11.55 6.43
C ALA A 97 -9.44 -11.45 6.54
N GLY A 98 -10.03 -10.33 6.09
CA GLY A 98 -11.49 -10.16 6.07
C GLY A 98 -12.20 -11.16 5.16
N GLN A 99 -11.62 -11.54 4.02
CA GLN A 99 -12.18 -12.53 3.12
C GLN A 99 -12.03 -13.96 3.69
N VAL A 100 -10.89 -14.25 4.32
CA VAL A 100 -10.67 -15.54 5.02
C VAL A 100 -11.71 -15.72 6.10
N GLU A 101 -11.96 -14.70 6.91
CA GLU A 101 -12.97 -14.74 7.98
C GLU A 101 -14.40 -14.89 7.42
N ASN A 102 -14.72 -14.22 6.31
CA ASN A 102 -15.99 -14.41 5.63
C ASN A 102 -16.21 -15.87 5.20
N VAL A 103 -15.20 -16.48 4.56
CA VAL A 103 -15.27 -17.88 4.13
C VAL A 103 -15.36 -18.83 5.34
N ARG A 104 -14.59 -18.56 6.41
CA ARG A 104 -14.65 -19.33 7.66
C ARG A 104 -16.06 -19.32 8.24
N ASN A 105 -16.76 -18.19 8.17
CA ASN A 105 -18.13 -18.02 8.64
C ASN A 105 -19.21 -18.41 7.62
N GLY A 106 -18.86 -19.18 6.58
CA GLY A 106 -19.80 -19.69 5.58
C GLY A 106 -20.30 -18.66 4.56
N LYS A 107 -19.69 -17.46 4.52
CA LYS A 107 -20.02 -16.45 3.50
C LYS A 107 -19.27 -16.71 2.20
N LYS A 108 -19.81 -16.19 1.10
CA LYS A 108 -19.18 -16.27 -0.22
C LYS A 108 -17.90 -15.44 -0.27
N PHE A 109 -16.87 -15.92 -0.97
CA PHE A 109 -15.73 -15.10 -1.33
C PHE A 109 -16.14 -14.06 -2.39
N ILE A 110 -15.78 -12.79 -2.16
CA ILE A 110 -16.16 -11.69 -3.05
C ILE A 110 -14.98 -11.33 -3.93
N TYR A 111 -15.22 -11.23 -5.25
CA TYR A 111 -14.25 -10.72 -6.21
C TYR A 111 -14.93 -9.76 -7.19
N PHE A 112 -14.12 -9.06 -7.99
CA PHE A 112 -14.61 -8.09 -8.97
C PHE A 112 -14.57 -8.66 -10.39
N ASP A 113 -15.58 -8.30 -11.18
CA ASP A 113 -15.76 -8.73 -12.58
C ASP A 113 -15.66 -10.27 -12.74
N ASN A 114 -14.71 -10.78 -13.53
CA ASN A 114 -14.47 -12.23 -13.66
C ASN A 114 -13.49 -12.80 -12.63
N GLY A 115 -12.88 -11.96 -11.78
CA GLY A 115 -11.88 -12.37 -10.79
C GLY A 115 -10.49 -12.70 -11.35
N GLU A 116 -10.22 -12.41 -12.63
CA GLU A 116 -8.98 -12.75 -13.33
C GLU A 116 -8.25 -11.54 -13.93
N HIS A 117 -8.91 -10.37 -14.01
CA HIS A 117 -8.34 -9.15 -14.59
C HIS A 117 -7.17 -8.57 -13.80
N THR A 118 -7.12 -8.83 -12.51
CA THR A 118 -6.06 -8.33 -11.63
C THR A 118 -5.33 -9.49 -10.99
N SER A 119 -4.10 -9.25 -10.60
CA SER A 119 -3.29 -10.23 -9.88
C SER A 119 -2.33 -9.55 -8.90
N CYS A 120 -1.84 -10.30 -7.94
CA CYS A 120 -0.86 -9.83 -6.98
C CYS A 120 0.08 -10.98 -6.56
N LYS A 121 1.19 -10.61 -5.92
CA LYS A 121 2.11 -11.54 -5.24
C LYS A 121 2.10 -11.23 -3.76
N PRO A 122 1.12 -11.70 -2.97
CA PRO A 122 1.00 -11.33 -1.57
C PRO A 122 2.26 -11.69 -0.79
N ILE A 123 2.71 -10.76 0.07
CA ILE A 123 3.87 -10.95 0.93
C ILE A 123 3.44 -11.02 2.40
N SER A 124 4.11 -11.86 3.20
CA SER A 124 3.90 -11.88 4.63
C SER A 124 4.58 -10.70 5.31
N GLU A 125 4.03 -10.26 6.44
CA GLU A 125 4.63 -9.20 7.25
C GLU A 125 6.03 -9.60 7.74
N ASN A 126 6.22 -10.89 8.06
CA ASN A 126 7.51 -11.42 8.50
C ASN A 126 8.58 -11.39 7.39
N ASP A 127 8.22 -11.78 6.15
CA ASP A 127 9.18 -11.74 5.04
C ASP A 127 9.53 -10.31 4.66
N LEU A 128 8.54 -9.41 4.71
CA LEU A 128 8.77 -7.98 4.49
C LEU A 128 9.68 -7.40 5.58
N ALA A 129 9.44 -7.71 6.85
CA ALA A 129 10.28 -7.25 7.95
C ALA A 129 11.73 -7.74 7.82
N LYS A 130 11.93 -9.01 7.46
CA LYS A 130 13.27 -9.56 7.16
C LYS A 130 13.95 -8.78 6.03
N PHE A 131 13.23 -8.46 4.97
CA PHE A 131 13.77 -7.70 3.85
C PHE A 131 14.14 -6.26 4.25
N ILE A 132 13.30 -5.60 5.06
CA ILE A 132 13.60 -4.27 5.63
C ILE A 132 14.88 -4.34 6.46
N CYS A 133 15.03 -5.34 7.36
CA CYS A 133 16.24 -5.52 8.17
C CYS A 133 17.48 -5.78 7.30
N GLN A 134 17.36 -6.59 6.24
CA GLN A 134 18.47 -6.81 5.29
C GLN A 134 18.89 -5.51 4.59
N SER A 135 17.95 -4.60 4.35
CA SER A 135 18.22 -3.32 3.68
C SER A 135 19.10 -2.37 4.51
N ILE A 136 19.29 -2.64 5.80
CA ILE A 136 20.22 -1.92 6.67
C ILE A 136 21.67 -2.23 6.28
N ALA A 137 22.00 -3.51 6.06
CA ALA A 137 23.36 -3.99 5.89
C ALA A 137 23.80 -4.13 4.43
N VAL A 138 22.86 -4.33 3.50
CA VAL A 138 23.17 -4.61 2.10
C VAL A 138 23.38 -3.32 1.32
N LYS A 139 24.63 -2.90 1.16
CA LYS A 139 24.99 -1.67 0.43
C LYS A 139 24.46 -1.59 -1.01
N ALA A 140 24.25 -2.74 -1.68
CA ALA A 140 23.65 -2.79 -3.01
C ALA A 140 22.19 -2.28 -3.04
N TYR A 141 21.52 -2.18 -1.90
CA TYR A 141 20.17 -1.63 -1.77
C TYR A 141 20.14 -0.12 -1.51
N PHE A 142 21.30 0.50 -1.26
CA PHE A 142 21.40 1.93 -1.02
C PHE A 142 21.10 2.71 -2.30
N ASN A 143 20.31 3.77 -2.15
CA ASN A 143 19.85 4.65 -3.21
C ASN A 143 19.04 3.93 -4.30
N GLN A 144 18.31 2.87 -3.89
CA GLN A 144 17.48 2.06 -4.77
C GLN A 144 15.99 2.14 -4.40
N VAL A 145 15.16 1.95 -5.43
CA VAL A 145 13.72 1.70 -5.28
C VAL A 145 13.48 0.22 -5.57
N LEU A 146 13.13 -0.54 -4.54
CA LEU A 146 13.07 -1.99 -4.57
C LEU A 146 11.62 -2.48 -4.50
N PRO A 147 11.06 -3.01 -5.60
CA PRO A 147 9.80 -3.72 -5.55
C PRO A 147 10.00 -5.08 -4.86
N ILE A 148 9.05 -5.46 -3.99
CA ILE A 148 9.07 -6.76 -3.32
C ILE A 148 7.68 -7.39 -3.28
N GLY A 149 7.61 -8.69 -3.52
CA GLY A 149 6.41 -9.50 -3.40
C GLY A 149 6.73 -10.87 -2.83
N GLY A 150 5.69 -11.64 -2.51
CA GLY A 150 5.84 -13.01 -2.03
C GLY A 150 6.47 -13.93 -3.07
N LYS A 151 6.97 -15.06 -2.62
CA LYS A 151 7.51 -16.12 -3.47
C LYS A 151 6.37 -16.75 -4.32
N GLY A 152 6.75 -17.32 -5.46
CA GLY A 152 5.82 -18.01 -6.35
C GLY A 152 5.21 -17.14 -7.46
N PRO A 153 4.25 -17.65 -8.22
CA PRO A 153 3.58 -16.92 -9.29
C PRO A 153 2.65 -15.83 -8.75
N ALA A 154 2.27 -14.89 -9.62
CA ALA A 154 1.17 -13.99 -9.31
C ALA A 154 -0.15 -14.78 -9.27
N ILE A 155 -1.02 -14.43 -8.33
CA ILE A 155 -2.32 -15.07 -8.15
C ILE A 155 -3.45 -14.08 -8.39
N THR A 156 -4.51 -14.54 -9.05
CA THR A 156 -5.73 -13.76 -9.29
C THR A 156 -6.68 -13.84 -8.08
N PRO A 157 -7.65 -12.92 -7.94
CA PRO A 157 -8.68 -13.00 -6.90
C PRO A 157 -9.45 -14.34 -6.91
N LEU A 158 -9.75 -14.89 -8.09
CA LEU A 158 -10.44 -16.17 -8.20
C LEU A 158 -9.58 -17.33 -7.67
N GLN A 159 -8.30 -17.40 -8.08
CA GLN A 159 -7.34 -18.39 -7.57
C GLN A 159 -7.15 -18.27 -6.06
N MET A 160 -7.05 -17.04 -5.57
CA MET A 160 -6.92 -16.78 -4.14
C MET A 160 -8.13 -17.29 -3.35
N GLY A 161 -9.35 -17.02 -3.84
CA GLY A 161 -10.57 -17.54 -3.23
C GLY A 161 -10.59 -19.08 -3.21
N THR A 162 -10.23 -19.72 -4.31
CA THR A 162 -10.14 -21.20 -4.40
C THR A 162 -9.16 -21.74 -3.35
N MET A 163 -7.94 -21.18 -3.28
CA MET A 163 -6.95 -21.60 -2.27
C MET A 163 -7.47 -21.45 -0.83
N ILE A 164 -8.19 -20.37 -0.52
CA ILE A 164 -8.77 -20.17 0.82
C ILE A 164 -9.81 -21.25 1.13
N PHE A 165 -10.68 -21.59 0.19
CA PHE A 165 -11.67 -22.66 0.36
C PHE A 165 -10.99 -24.01 0.56
N ASP A 166 -9.96 -24.33 -0.22
CA ASP A 166 -9.20 -25.59 -0.13
C ASP A 166 -8.52 -25.72 1.24
N ILE A 167 -7.83 -24.66 1.71
CA ILE A 167 -7.18 -24.64 3.03
C ILE A 167 -8.19 -24.83 4.16
N LEU A 168 -9.39 -24.26 4.03
CA LEU A 168 -10.44 -24.37 5.04
C LEU A 168 -11.30 -25.64 4.92
N GLY A 169 -11.05 -26.51 3.94
CA GLY A 169 -11.83 -27.72 3.68
C GLY A 169 -13.29 -27.44 3.33
N LYS A 170 -13.57 -26.31 2.67
CA LYS A 170 -14.94 -25.87 2.36
C LYS A 170 -15.22 -25.89 0.86
N LYS A 171 -16.47 -26.19 0.51
CA LYS A 171 -16.91 -26.11 -0.89
C LYS A 171 -16.85 -24.65 -1.40
N PRO A 172 -16.21 -24.39 -2.54
CA PRO A 172 -16.08 -23.04 -3.09
C PRO A 172 -17.43 -22.39 -3.39
N THR A 173 -17.63 -21.18 -2.87
CA THR A 173 -18.80 -20.36 -3.14
C THR A 173 -18.37 -18.91 -3.36
N PHE A 174 -18.73 -18.36 -4.51
CA PHE A 174 -18.25 -17.05 -4.97
C PHE A 174 -19.38 -16.06 -5.21
N ARG A 175 -19.04 -14.75 -5.08
CA ARG A 175 -19.90 -13.65 -5.48
C ARG A 175 -19.10 -12.63 -6.28
N SER A 176 -19.43 -12.48 -7.55
CA SER A 176 -18.89 -11.41 -8.39
C SER A 176 -19.61 -10.08 -8.15
N ILE A 177 -18.85 -8.99 -8.15
CA ILE A 177 -19.35 -7.61 -8.13
C ILE A 177 -18.79 -6.89 -9.35
N PRO A 178 -19.63 -6.37 -10.26
CA PRO A 178 -19.15 -5.60 -11.41
C PRO A 178 -18.40 -4.33 -10.96
N SER A 179 -17.14 -4.17 -11.39
CA SER A 179 -16.33 -3.00 -11.03
C SER A 179 -16.91 -1.67 -11.56
N LYS A 180 -17.71 -1.74 -12.62
CA LYS A 180 -18.45 -0.58 -13.17
C LYS A 180 -19.39 0.08 -12.15
N LEU A 181 -19.89 -0.67 -11.16
CA LEU A 181 -20.77 -0.13 -10.12
C LEU A 181 -20.06 0.98 -9.31
N PHE A 182 -18.76 0.84 -9.04
CA PHE A 182 -17.99 1.87 -8.33
C PHE A 182 -17.91 3.17 -9.13
N THR A 183 -17.71 3.09 -10.44
CA THR A 183 -17.63 4.26 -11.32
C THR A 183 -18.97 4.98 -11.44
N VAL A 184 -20.04 4.21 -11.52
CA VAL A 184 -21.41 4.77 -11.56
C VAL A 184 -21.72 5.45 -10.23
N ALA A 185 -21.49 4.78 -9.11
CA ALA A 185 -21.72 5.34 -7.79
C ALA A 185 -20.85 6.60 -7.51
N ASP A 186 -19.57 6.60 -7.95
CA ASP A 186 -18.69 7.78 -7.83
C ASP A 186 -19.27 8.99 -8.60
N LYS A 187 -19.75 8.80 -9.83
CA LYS A 187 -20.38 9.86 -10.62
C LYS A 187 -21.63 10.42 -9.95
N PHE A 188 -22.51 9.56 -9.43
CA PHE A 188 -23.72 9.98 -8.75
C PHE A 188 -23.47 10.74 -7.44
N LEU A 189 -22.41 10.36 -6.70
CA LEU A 189 -22.04 11.03 -5.46
C LEU A 189 -21.24 12.31 -5.66
N SER A 190 -20.65 12.53 -6.85
CA SER A 190 -19.81 13.71 -7.15
C SER A 190 -20.44 15.06 -6.79
N PRO A 191 -21.69 15.39 -7.21
CA PRO A 191 -22.28 16.68 -6.86
C PRO A 191 -22.58 16.83 -5.35
N LEU A 192 -22.94 15.74 -4.70
CA LEU A 192 -23.25 15.72 -3.25
C LEU A 192 -21.98 15.77 -2.38
N ALA A 193 -20.85 15.30 -2.91
CA ALA A 193 -19.56 15.30 -2.21
C ALA A 193 -19.01 16.72 -2.01
N ILE A 194 -19.48 17.71 -2.78
CA ILE A 194 -19.11 19.13 -2.63
C ILE A 194 -19.68 19.68 -1.31
N VAL A 195 -20.88 19.24 -0.93
CA VAL A 195 -21.64 19.81 0.19
C VAL A 195 -21.49 18.98 1.47
N SER A 196 -21.18 17.68 1.36
CA SER A 196 -21.15 16.76 2.51
C SER A 196 -19.83 16.01 2.64
N ASN A 197 -19.13 16.23 3.75
CA ASN A 197 -17.91 15.49 4.09
C ASN A 197 -18.14 13.97 4.23
N ARG A 198 -19.33 13.55 4.64
CA ARG A 198 -19.69 12.12 4.75
C ARG A 198 -19.75 11.47 3.36
N VAL A 199 -20.38 12.16 2.41
CA VAL A 199 -20.46 11.71 1.01
C VAL A 199 -19.07 11.69 0.37
N LYS A 200 -18.26 12.72 0.61
CA LYS A 200 -16.87 12.79 0.15
C LYS A 200 -16.03 11.61 0.65
N ASN A 201 -16.17 11.21 1.90
CA ASN A 201 -15.47 10.05 2.45
C ASN A 201 -15.93 8.73 1.79
N THR A 202 -17.24 8.56 1.56
CA THR A 202 -17.80 7.40 0.85
C THR A 202 -17.26 7.35 -0.58
N GLN A 203 -17.22 8.48 -1.26
CA GLN A 203 -16.66 8.60 -2.60
C GLN A 203 -15.17 8.17 -2.65
N GLN A 204 -14.36 8.60 -1.69
CA GLN A 204 -12.95 8.18 -1.61
C GLN A 204 -12.83 6.65 -1.44
N PHE A 205 -13.65 6.07 -0.58
CA PHE A 205 -13.68 4.62 -0.43
C PHE A 205 -14.02 3.89 -1.74
N LEU A 206 -15.04 4.38 -2.48
CA LEU A 206 -15.41 3.81 -3.78
C LEU A 206 -14.29 3.92 -4.81
N ARG A 207 -13.55 5.03 -4.83
CA ARG A 207 -12.39 5.22 -5.71
C ARG A 207 -11.27 4.25 -5.37
N ILE A 208 -11.00 4.05 -4.09
CA ILE A 208 -10.00 3.06 -3.62
C ILE A 208 -10.43 1.65 -4.05
N ALA A 209 -11.69 1.27 -3.80
CA ALA A 209 -12.21 -0.03 -4.22
C ALA A 209 -12.16 -0.22 -5.74
N SER A 210 -12.54 0.82 -6.51
CA SER A 210 -12.45 0.83 -7.97
C SER A 210 -11.01 0.65 -8.48
N TYR A 211 -10.04 1.27 -7.81
CA TYR A 211 -8.62 1.13 -8.14
C TYR A 211 -8.17 -0.32 -7.99
N TYR A 212 -8.38 -0.91 -6.80
CA TYR A 212 -7.96 -2.29 -6.53
C TYR A 212 -8.76 -3.35 -7.32
N ALA A 213 -9.96 -3.01 -7.80
CA ALA A 213 -10.72 -3.88 -8.69
C ALA A 213 -10.13 -3.95 -10.12
N ARG A 214 -9.29 -2.99 -10.54
CA ARG A 214 -8.83 -2.84 -11.91
C ARG A 214 -7.32 -2.84 -12.10
N GLU A 215 -6.55 -2.56 -11.03
CA GLU A 215 -5.10 -2.48 -11.10
C GLU A 215 -4.48 -3.67 -10.37
N SER A 216 -3.59 -4.36 -11.05
CA SER A 216 -2.79 -5.43 -10.44
C SER A 216 -1.73 -4.85 -9.50
N MET A 217 -1.50 -5.56 -8.38
CA MET A 217 -0.44 -5.22 -7.43
C MET A 217 0.85 -5.99 -7.79
N LEU A 218 1.40 -5.67 -8.96
CA LEU A 218 2.62 -6.27 -9.50
C LEU A 218 3.63 -5.18 -9.88
N PHE A 219 4.88 -5.58 -9.98
CA PHE A 219 5.91 -4.72 -10.55
C PHE A 219 5.77 -4.68 -12.09
N TYR A 220 5.76 -3.48 -12.65
CA TYR A 220 5.80 -3.25 -14.08
C TYR A 220 7.15 -2.67 -14.47
N ASN A 221 7.87 -3.37 -15.35
CA ASN A 221 9.09 -2.83 -15.92
C ASN A 221 8.75 -2.03 -17.18
N TYR A 222 8.79 -0.71 -17.09
CA TYR A 222 8.51 0.17 -18.24
C TYR A 222 9.74 0.38 -19.16
N LYS A 223 10.87 -0.31 -18.87
CA LYS A 223 12.10 -0.23 -19.69
C LYS A 223 12.19 -1.29 -20.78
N THR A 224 11.18 -2.17 -20.88
CA THR A 224 11.08 -3.23 -21.92
C THR A 224 9.89 -2.97 -22.81
#